data_701de81970a745868590673019e45902
#
_entry.id   701de81970a745868590673019e45902
#
_cell.length_a   1.000
_cell.length_b   1.000
_cell.length_c   1.000
_cell.angle_alpha   90.00
_cell.angle_beta   90.00
_cell.angle_gamma   90.00
#
_symmetry.space_group_name_H-M   'P 1'
#
loop_
_entity.id
_entity.type
_entity.pdbx_description
1 polymer ?
#
loop_
_entity_poly.entity_id
_entity_poly.type
_entity_poly.pdbx_seq_one_letter_code
_entity_poly.pdbx_strand_id
1 'polypeptide(L)'
;MTVMAASDEAELIHMVRTAAEFDEGPIAFRYPRGNGIGIQLPQRGEILKIGKGRIIQEGTDLVILSFGAHMNLVKDAEVALAKMGVNVTIADARFAKPLDVELVDQLMERQIYLCNTLNRLHLIFFVDE
;
A
#
# COMPACT_ATOMS: atom_id res chain seq x y z
N MET A 1 3.36 8.36 -17.38
CA MET A 1 4.36 8.15 -16.30
C MET A 1 3.78 7.25 -15.22
N THR A 2 4.49 6.21 -14.86
CA THR A 2 4.13 5.30 -13.75
C THR A 2 4.73 5.82 -12.44
N VAL A 3 3.98 5.77 -11.34
CA VAL A 3 4.41 6.28 -10.02
C VAL A 3 4.16 5.22 -8.96
N MET A 4 5.22 4.82 -8.26
CA MET A 4 5.21 3.83 -7.18
C MET A 4 5.69 4.44 -5.86
N ALA A 5 5.36 3.81 -4.73
CA ALA A 5 5.98 4.12 -3.45
C ALA A 5 6.14 2.84 -2.61
N ALA A 6 7.36 2.60 -2.16
CA ALA A 6 7.70 1.41 -1.39
C ALA A 6 7.19 1.51 0.04
N SER A 7 6.51 0.46 0.51
CA SER A 7 6.06 0.34 1.90
C SER A 7 7.18 -0.03 2.87
N ASP A 8 8.21 -0.71 2.36
CA ASP A 8 9.40 -1.14 3.11
C ASP A 8 10.60 -1.35 2.18
N GLU A 9 11.74 -1.75 2.72
CA GLU A 9 12.98 -1.98 1.96
C GLU A 9 12.91 -3.20 1.03
N ALA A 10 12.10 -4.22 1.32
CA ALA A 10 11.91 -5.34 0.41
C ALA A 10 11.08 -4.94 -0.80
N GLU A 11 9.99 -4.19 -0.61
CA GLU A 11 9.21 -3.61 -1.69
C GLU A 11 10.05 -2.67 -2.57
N LEU A 12 10.98 -1.92 -1.96
CA LEU A 12 11.91 -1.07 -2.71
C LEU A 12 12.76 -1.89 -3.69
N ILE A 13 13.27 -3.06 -3.28
CA ILE A 13 14.04 -3.95 -4.16
C ILE A 13 13.18 -4.42 -5.35
N HIS A 14 11.91 -4.78 -5.11
CA HIS A 14 10.98 -5.15 -6.17
C HIS A 14 10.68 -3.98 -7.13
N MET A 15 10.50 -2.77 -6.59
CA MET A 15 10.25 -1.57 -7.39
C MET A 15 11.46 -1.15 -8.22
N VAL A 16 12.68 -1.23 -7.67
CA VAL A 16 13.92 -0.99 -8.43
C VAL A 16 14.03 -1.99 -9.59
N ARG A 17 13.79 -3.28 -9.33
CA ARG A 17 13.80 -4.29 -10.38
C ARG A 17 12.74 -4.02 -11.45
N THR A 18 11.52 -3.68 -11.02
CA THR A 18 10.43 -3.33 -11.93
C THR A 18 10.79 -2.13 -12.82
N ALA A 19 11.35 -1.08 -12.21
CA ALA A 19 11.76 0.11 -12.96
C ALA A 19 12.91 -0.15 -13.95
N ALA A 20 13.84 -1.04 -13.60
CA ALA A 20 14.95 -1.41 -14.47
C ALA A 20 14.51 -2.22 -15.70
N GLU A 21 13.41 -2.93 -15.63
CA GLU A 21 12.87 -3.76 -16.73
C GLU A 21 11.70 -3.08 -17.48
N PHE A 22 11.30 -1.86 -17.06
CA PHE A 22 10.15 -1.17 -17.62
C PHE A 22 10.55 -0.21 -18.75
N ASP A 23 10.22 -0.56 -19.99
CA ASP A 23 10.57 0.22 -21.19
C ASP A 23 9.39 0.95 -21.85
N GLU A 24 8.18 0.89 -21.22
CA GLU A 24 6.97 1.47 -21.81
C GLU A 24 6.78 2.97 -21.53
N GLY A 25 7.76 3.61 -20.89
CA GLY A 25 7.73 5.05 -20.61
C GLY A 25 8.36 5.47 -19.29
N PRO A 26 8.17 6.72 -18.88
CA PRO A 26 8.74 7.19 -17.62
C PRO A 26 8.15 6.47 -16.41
N ILE A 27 9.00 6.01 -15.51
CA ILE A 27 8.63 5.39 -14.24
C ILE A 27 9.39 6.06 -13.11
N ALA A 28 8.68 6.30 -12.01
CA ALA A 28 9.25 6.88 -10.80
C ALA A 28 8.83 6.07 -9.58
N PHE A 29 9.71 5.93 -8.62
CA PHE A 29 9.39 5.35 -7.34
C PHE A 29 9.88 6.22 -6.19
N ARG A 30 9.08 6.26 -5.12
CA ARG A 30 9.36 7.03 -3.92
C ARG A 30 9.74 6.09 -2.79
N TYR A 31 10.72 6.52 -2.00
CA TYR A 31 11.12 5.87 -0.75
C TYR A 31 11.40 6.94 0.32
N PRO A 32 11.26 6.62 1.61
CA PRO A 32 11.51 7.58 2.69
C PRO A 32 13.01 7.88 2.83
N ARG A 33 13.30 9.08 3.32
CA ARG A 33 14.64 9.41 3.78
C ARG A 33 14.80 8.89 5.21
N GLY A 34 15.60 7.84 5.39
CA GLY A 34 15.82 7.21 6.70
C GLY A 34 16.34 5.79 6.56
N ASN A 35 16.47 5.13 7.70
CA ASN A 35 16.86 3.73 7.77
C ASN A 35 15.66 2.82 7.45
N GLY A 36 15.94 1.62 6.93
CA GLY A 36 14.95 0.55 6.82
C GLY A 36 14.49 0.08 8.20
N ILE A 37 13.38 -0.65 8.22
CA ILE A 37 12.82 -1.24 9.46
C ILE A 37 13.47 -2.56 9.85
N GLY A 38 14.44 -3.05 9.04
CA GLY A 38 15.22 -4.24 9.34
C GLY A 38 14.53 -5.56 8.99
N ILE A 39 13.66 -5.57 7.98
CA ILE A 39 13.03 -6.81 7.50
C ILE A 39 14.03 -7.64 6.70
N GLN A 40 13.72 -8.93 6.57
CA GLN A 40 14.52 -9.82 5.73
C GLN A 40 14.40 -9.40 4.26
N LEU A 41 15.52 -9.08 3.64
CA LEU A 41 15.55 -8.67 2.24
C LEU A 41 15.53 -9.87 1.31
N PRO A 42 14.81 -9.82 0.19
CA PRO A 42 14.88 -10.84 -0.84
C PRO A 42 16.26 -10.80 -1.51
N GLN A 43 16.79 -11.97 -1.88
CA GLN A 43 18.06 -12.06 -2.62
C GLN A 43 17.98 -11.43 -4.01
N ARG A 44 16.78 -11.41 -4.59
CA ARG A 44 16.49 -10.81 -5.90
C ARG A 44 15.12 -10.16 -5.89
N GLY A 45 15.03 -8.98 -6.51
CA GLY A 45 13.74 -8.31 -6.74
C GLY A 45 12.88 -9.10 -7.71
N GLU A 46 11.57 -9.05 -7.51
CA GLU A 46 10.55 -9.53 -8.44
C GLU A 46 10.03 -8.36 -9.27
N ILE A 47 9.58 -8.63 -10.50
CA ILE A 47 8.94 -7.62 -11.34
C ILE A 47 7.48 -7.51 -10.92
N LEU A 48 7.09 -6.34 -10.44
CA LEU A 48 5.72 -6.07 -10.05
C LEU A 48 4.83 -5.84 -11.28
N LYS A 49 3.60 -6.36 -11.22
CA LYS A 49 2.61 -6.04 -12.24
C LYS A 49 2.20 -4.58 -12.09
N ILE A 50 2.41 -3.78 -13.14
CA ILE A 50 2.11 -2.34 -13.14
C ILE A 50 0.64 -2.08 -12.78
N GLY A 51 0.43 -1.14 -11.86
CA GLY A 51 -0.90 -0.75 -11.43
C GLY A 51 -1.61 -1.78 -10.56
N LYS A 52 -0.89 -2.74 -9.95
CA LYS A 52 -1.49 -3.72 -9.05
C LYS A 52 -0.99 -3.55 -7.62
N GLY A 53 -1.95 -3.28 -6.72
CA GLY A 53 -1.75 -3.32 -5.28
C GLY A 53 -1.83 -4.74 -4.72
N ARG A 54 -1.86 -4.86 -3.39
CA ARG A 54 -2.02 -6.13 -2.69
C ARG A 54 -2.74 -5.96 -1.37
N ILE A 55 -3.44 -7.01 -0.92
CA ILE A 55 -3.96 -7.11 0.44
C ILE A 55 -2.85 -7.72 1.31
N ILE A 56 -2.50 -7.03 2.39
CA ILE A 56 -1.52 -7.49 3.38
C ILE A 56 -2.19 -8.34 4.44
N GLN A 57 -3.38 -7.92 4.88
CA GLN A 57 -4.16 -8.54 5.92
C GLN A 57 -5.65 -8.34 5.64
N GLU A 58 -6.45 -9.36 5.90
CA GLU A 58 -7.92 -9.27 5.79
C GLU A 58 -8.54 -9.07 7.17
N GLY A 59 -9.56 -8.22 7.23
CA GLY A 59 -10.42 -7.95 8.39
C GLY A 59 -11.85 -7.71 7.93
N THR A 60 -12.75 -7.40 8.87
CA THR A 60 -14.19 -7.31 8.61
C THR A 60 -14.81 -5.93 8.84
N ASP A 61 -14.12 -5.04 9.58
CA ASP A 61 -14.76 -3.84 10.13
C ASP A 61 -14.27 -2.55 9.45
N LEU A 62 -13.00 -2.48 9.12
CA LEU A 62 -12.34 -1.28 8.58
C LEU A 62 -11.35 -1.65 7.49
N VAL A 63 -11.28 -0.85 6.42
CA VAL A 63 -10.21 -0.91 5.41
C VAL A 63 -9.24 0.23 5.59
N ILE A 64 -7.94 -0.07 5.54
CA ILE A 64 -6.88 0.92 5.41
C ILE A 64 -6.10 0.65 4.13
N LEU A 65 -6.23 1.54 3.14
CA LEU A 65 -5.41 1.53 1.94
C LEU A 65 -4.19 2.42 2.16
N SER A 66 -3.02 1.80 2.27
CA SER A 66 -1.75 2.49 2.50
C SER A 66 -0.97 2.69 1.21
N PHE A 67 -0.18 3.75 1.17
CA PHE A 67 0.72 4.05 0.06
C PHE A 67 2.10 4.44 0.58
N GLY A 68 3.09 3.60 0.30
CA GLY A 68 4.46 3.82 0.69
C GLY A 68 4.73 3.61 2.19
N ALA A 69 5.68 4.33 2.73
CA ALA A 69 6.24 4.13 4.08
C ALA A 69 5.26 4.31 5.26
N HIS A 70 4.05 4.83 5.01
CA HIS A 70 3.00 4.91 6.03
C HIS A 70 2.50 3.54 6.51
N MET A 71 2.85 2.47 5.79
CA MET A 71 2.50 1.09 6.15
C MET A 71 2.91 0.74 7.59
N ASN A 72 4.03 1.25 8.09
CA ASN A 72 4.47 1.00 9.46
C ASN A 72 3.51 1.61 10.49
N LEU A 73 3.08 2.86 10.26
CA LEU A 73 2.08 3.52 11.09
C LEU A 73 0.72 2.80 11.04
N VAL A 74 0.36 2.26 9.88
CA VAL A 74 -0.87 1.47 9.71
C VAL A 74 -0.80 0.18 10.53
N LYS A 75 0.34 -0.52 10.54
CA LYS A 75 0.54 -1.72 11.36
C LYS A 75 0.45 -1.42 12.87
N ASP A 76 1.03 -0.30 13.31
CA ASP A 76 0.92 0.14 14.71
C ASP A 76 -0.53 0.48 15.08
N ALA A 77 -1.24 1.17 14.19
CA ALA A 77 -2.66 1.49 14.38
C ALA A 77 -3.54 0.24 14.41
N GLU A 78 -3.24 -0.76 13.56
CA GLU A 78 -3.95 -2.04 13.54
C GLU A 78 -3.86 -2.75 14.90
N VAL A 79 -2.67 -2.81 15.51
CA VAL A 79 -2.48 -3.40 16.84
C VAL A 79 -3.32 -2.70 17.91
N ALA A 80 -3.46 -1.37 17.83
CA ALA A 80 -4.29 -0.60 18.75
C ALA A 80 -5.79 -0.86 18.52
N LEU A 81 -6.24 -0.92 17.27
CA LEU A 81 -7.62 -1.19 16.87
C LEU A 81 -8.05 -2.62 17.23
N ALA A 82 -7.16 -3.60 17.05
CA ALA A 82 -7.42 -4.99 17.43
C ALA A 82 -7.70 -5.13 18.93
N LYS A 83 -7.02 -4.36 19.79
CA LYS A 83 -7.30 -4.31 21.25
C LYS A 83 -8.68 -3.74 21.56
N MET A 84 -9.25 -2.95 20.66
CA MET A 84 -10.60 -2.40 20.75
C MET A 84 -11.65 -3.32 20.12
N GLY A 85 -11.24 -4.49 19.60
CA GLY A 85 -12.13 -5.44 18.93
C GLY A 85 -12.45 -5.10 17.48
N VAL A 86 -11.68 -4.19 16.86
CA VAL A 86 -11.87 -3.78 15.46
C VAL A 86 -10.90 -4.57 14.57
N ASN A 87 -11.44 -5.34 13.62
CA ASN A 87 -10.68 -6.12 12.66
C ASN A 87 -10.45 -5.32 11.36
N VAL A 88 -9.19 -5.09 11.04
CA VAL A 88 -8.80 -4.19 9.94
C VAL A 88 -8.30 -4.97 8.74
N THR A 89 -8.83 -4.66 7.54
CA THR A 89 -8.19 -5.01 6.27
C THR A 89 -7.12 -3.98 5.96
N ILE A 90 -5.90 -4.44 5.70
CA ILE A 90 -4.78 -3.59 5.31
C ILE A 90 -4.41 -3.93 3.87
N ALA A 91 -4.39 -2.94 3.01
CA ALA A 91 -3.95 -3.04 1.63
C ALA A 91 -2.83 -2.06 1.32
N ASP A 92 -1.90 -2.48 0.49
CA ASP A 92 -0.80 -1.66 -0.05
C ASP A 92 -1.12 -1.30 -1.50
N ALA A 93 -1.33 -0.03 -1.76
CA ALA A 93 -1.65 0.44 -3.12
C ALA A 93 -0.48 0.27 -4.08
N ARG A 94 0.78 0.26 -3.60
CA ARG A 94 2.01 0.18 -4.40
C ARG A 94 2.14 1.27 -5.48
N PHE A 95 1.07 1.50 -6.24
CA PHE A 95 1.02 2.43 -7.37
C PHE A 95 0.02 3.56 -7.11
N ALA A 96 0.47 4.80 -7.26
CA ALA A 96 -0.43 5.95 -7.35
C ALA A 96 -0.91 6.17 -8.79
N LYS A 97 -0.08 5.75 -9.76
CA LYS A 97 -0.41 5.87 -11.19
C LYS A 97 0.27 4.72 -11.98
N PRO A 98 -0.51 3.87 -12.65
CA PRO A 98 -1.97 3.78 -12.53
C PRO A 98 -2.40 3.22 -11.16
N LEU A 99 -3.53 3.65 -10.67
CA LEU A 99 -4.15 3.10 -9.46
C LEU A 99 -4.82 1.76 -9.78
N ASP A 100 -4.75 0.81 -8.85
CA ASP A 100 -5.51 -0.45 -8.94
C ASP A 100 -6.98 -0.23 -8.58
N VAL A 101 -7.76 0.19 -9.58
CA VAL A 101 -9.19 0.48 -9.42
C VAL A 101 -9.96 -0.78 -8.99
N GLU A 102 -9.60 -1.95 -9.55
CA GLU A 102 -10.24 -3.23 -9.18
C GLU A 102 -10.05 -3.56 -7.69
N LEU A 103 -8.84 -3.33 -7.17
CA LEU A 103 -8.57 -3.51 -5.74
C LEU A 103 -9.38 -2.51 -4.91
N VAL A 104 -9.43 -1.24 -5.31
CA VAL A 104 -10.19 -0.21 -4.60
C VAL A 104 -11.67 -0.57 -4.57
N ASP A 105 -12.26 -0.93 -5.70
CA ASP A 105 -13.67 -1.33 -5.79
C ASP A 105 -13.95 -2.56 -4.91
N GLN A 106 -13.09 -3.59 -4.96
CA GLN A 106 -13.19 -4.77 -4.11
C GLN A 106 -13.13 -4.43 -2.60
N LEU A 107 -12.30 -3.47 -2.22
CA LEU A 107 -12.17 -3.03 -0.83
C LEU A 107 -13.40 -2.24 -0.39
N MET A 108 -13.97 -1.41 -1.27
CA MET A 108 -15.17 -0.61 -1.00
C MET A 108 -16.44 -1.48 -0.86
N GLU A 109 -16.56 -2.55 -1.63
CA GLU A 109 -17.70 -3.48 -1.55
C GLU A 109 -17.75 -4.28 -0.23
N ARG A 110 -16.61 -4.44 0.42
CA ARG A 110 -16.50 -5.31 1.61
C ARG A 110 -16.68 -4.60 2.93
N GLN A 111 -16.50 -3.28 3.01
CA GLN A 111 -16.37 -2.59 4.30
C GLN A 111 -16.83 -1.13 4.27
N ILE A 112 -17.36 -0.68 5.41
CA ILE A 112 -18.07 0.59 5.56
C ILE A 112 -17.12 1.82 5.56
N TYR A 113 -15.83 1.65 5.87
CA TYR A 113 -14.90 2.78 6.02
C TYR A 113 -13.58 2.54 5.28
N LEU A 114 -13.18 3.49 4.46
CA LEU A 114 -11.87 3.52 3.79
C LEU A 114 -11.02 4.65 4.36
N CYS A 115 -9.88 4.32 4.97
CA CYS A 115 -8.86 5.28 5.35
C CYS A 115 -7.71 5.23 4.34
N ASN A 116 -7.42 6.35 3.68
CA ASN A 116 -6.31 6.45 2.74
C ASN A 116 -5.16 7.28 3.33
N THR A 117 -3.95 6.74 3.33
CA THR A 117 -2.75 7.37 3.88
C THR A 117 -1.87 8.03 2.80
N LEU A 118 -2.48 8.66 1.79
CA LEU A 118 -1.77 9.45 0.81
C LEU A 118 -1.37 10.82 1.39
N ASN A 119 -0.08 10.98 1.73
CA ASN A 119 0.62 12.25 1.96
C ASN A 119 -0.17 13.34 2.73
N ARG A 120 -0.28 13.28 4.05
CA ARG A 120 -0.92 14.29 4.93
C ARG A 120 -2.39 14.60 4.67
N LEU A 121 -3.02 14.06 3.63
CA LEU A 121 -4.46 14.12 3.44
C LEU A 121 -5.07 12.80 3.93
N HIS A 122 -5.69 12.83 5.07
CA HIS A 122 -6.52 11.74 5.57
C HIS A 122 -7.87 11.89 4.86
N LEU A 123 -8.03 11.21 3.73
CA LEU A 123 -9.33 11.08 3.09
C LEU A 123 -10.04 9.89 3.73
N ILE A 124 -10.96 10.17 4.62
CA ILE A 124 -11.92 9.21 5.15
C ILE A 124 -13.14 9.30 4.23
N PHE A 125 -13.37 8.27 3.44
CA PHE A 125 -14.61 8.14 2.69
C PHE A 125 -15.61 7.36 3.52
N PHE A 126 -16.74 7.99 3.84
CA PHE A 126 -17.91 7.30 4.32
C PHE A 126 -18.70 6.84 3.09
N VAL A 127 -18.98 5.56 2.99
CA VAL A 127 -19.96 5.05 2.01
C VAL A 127 -21.26 4.93 2.80
N ASP A 128 -22.13 5.94 2.67
CA ASP A 128 -23.53 5.81 3.08
C ASP A 128 -24.24 4.91 2.06
N GLU A 129 -25.00 3.94 2.57
CA GLU A 129 -25.93 3.12 1.79
C GLU A 129 -27.05 3.97 1.18
#